data_f44442d8c4a959db621ad004433c893a
#
_entry.id   f44442d8c4a959db621ad004433c893a
#
_cell.length_a   1.000
_cell.length_b   1.000
_cell.length_c   1.000
_cell.angle_alpha   90.00
_cell.angle_beta   90.00
_cell.angle_gamma   90.00
#
_symmetry.space_group_name_H-M   'P 1'
#
loop_
_entity.id
_entity.type
_entity.pdbx_description
1 polymer ?
#
loop_
_entity_poly.entity_id
_entity_poly.type
_entity_poly.pdbx_seq_one_letter_code
_entity_poly.pdbx_strand_id
1 'polypeptide(L)'
;MERPTDPVLSGWHAVNCVREWRGDTHWALVTAAGLTGTEASVIHNAWLGYERDWLAHSRGSSPEELATAWASLAARGLVDGDPTTGEVNADGIALRQRIEDDTDRLTTLGWELLGEERSRWFAEAFEPPCEQLLARVDITAGPNYQPASRLR
;
A
#
# COMPACT_ATOMS: atom_id res chain seq x y z
N MET A 1 23.05 -8.15 8.56
CA MET A 1 23.56 -6.91 7.92
C MET A 1 24.07 -6.01 9.03
N GLU A 2 25.28 -5.47 8.90
CA GLU A 2 25.87 -4.60 9.91
C GLU A 2 25.18 -3.23 9.89
N ARG A 3 24.85 -2.71 11.08
CA ARG A 3 24.16 -1.42 11.21
C ARG A 3 25.11 -0.27 10.88
N PRO A 4 24.72 0.71 10.04
CA PRO A 4 25.55 1.87 9.75
C PRO A 4 25.91 2.64 11.03
N THR A 5 27.12 3.17 11.11
CA THR A 5 27.60 3.99 12.23
C THR A 5 27.21 5.45 12.12
N ASP A 6 26.99 5.96 10.90
CA ASP A 6 26.46 7.29 10.67
C ASP A 6 25.02 7.40 11.20
N PRO A 7 24.66 8.42 12.00
CA PRO A 7 23.35 8.54 12.62
C PRO A 7 22.19 8.61 11.60
N VAL A 8 22.38 9.32 10.49
CA VAL A 8 21.33 9.50 9.46
C VAL A 8 21.10 8.19 8.71
N LEU A 9 22.19 7.54 8.29
CA LEU A 9 22.10 6.24 7.61
C LEU A 9 21.56 5.15 8.55
N SER A 10 21.93 5.18 9.84
CA SER A 10 21.41 4.26 10.84
C SER A 10 19.90 4.45 11.08
N GLY A 11 19.44 5.70 11.16
CA GLY A 11 18.01 6.03 11.25
C GLY A 11 17.23 5.60 10.02
N TRP A 12 17.73 5.95 8.83
CA TRP A 12 17.15 5.52 7.56
C TRP A 12 17.06 4.00 7.45
N HIS A 13 18.12 3.29 7.80
CA HIS A 13 18.13 1.82 7.80
C HIS A 13 17.06 1.24 8.74
N ALA A 14 16.92 1.79 9.94
CA ALA A 14 15.91 1.33 10.90
C ALA A 14 14.48 1.53 10.37
N VAL A 15 14.16 2.73 9.84
CA VAL A 15 12.85 3.00 9.23
C VAL A 15 12.59 2.08 8.04
N ASN A 16 13.62 1.85 7.21
CA ASN A 16 13.48 0.95 6.06
C ASN A 16 13.22 -0.50 6.48
N CYS A 17 13.84 -0.99 7.55
CA CYS A 17 13.55 -2.33 8.10
C CYS A 17 12.09 -2.47 8.54
N VAL A 18 11.52 -1.47 9.20
CA VAL A 18 10.10 -1.46 9.60
C VAL A 18 9.20 -1.45 8.37
N ARG A 19 9.53 -0.63 7.38
CA ARG A 19 8.79 -0.54 6.12
C ARG A 19 8.79 -1.87 5.36
N GLU A 20 9.96 -2.52 5.24
CA GLU A 20 10.06 -3.82 4.57
C GLU A 20 9.29 -4.89 5.34
N TRP A 21 9.42 -4.94 6.66
CA TRP A 21 8.67 -5.90 7.48
C TRP A 21 7.15 -5.75 7.29
N ARG A 22 6.63 -4.51 7.29
CA ARG A 22 5.21 -4.27 7.00
C ARG A 22 4.86 -4.67 5.56
N GLY A 23 5.72 -4.34 4.60
CA GLY A 23 5.55 -4.69 3.20
C GLY A 23 5.49 -6.21 2.98
N ASP A 24 6.44 -6.95 3.54
CA ASP A 24 6.49 -8.42 3.44
C ASP A 24 5.25 -9.06 4.07
N THR A 25 4.82 -8.56 5.24
CA THR A 25 3.60 -9.01 5.90
C THR A 25 2.38 -8.77 5.02
N HIS A 26 2.27 -7.58 4.42
CA HIS A 26 1.19 -7.24 3.51
C HIS A 26 1.14 -8.17 2.28
N TRP A 27 2.29 -8.41 1.65
CA TRP A 27 2.37 -9.29 0.48
C TRP A 27 2.09 -10.76 0.82
N ALA A 28 2.47 -11.20 2.01
CA ALA A 28 2.10 -12.54 2.50
C ALA A 28 0.57 -12.67 2.62
N LEU A 29 -0.12 -11.65 3.16
CA LEU A 29 -1.59 -11.63 3.26
C LEU A 29 -2.26 -11.54 1.89
N VAL A 30 -1.75 -10.73 0.97
CA VAL A 30 -2.22 -10.66 -0.43
C VAL A 30 -2.13 -12.05 -1.08
N THR A 31 -1.00 -12.70 -0.93
CA THR A 31 -0.78 -14.06 -1.45
C THR A 31 -1.70 -15.09 -0.79
N ALA A 32 -1.87 -15.01 0.53
CA ALA A 32 -2.78 -15.89 1.28
C ALA A 32 -4.25 -15.69 0.88
N ALA A 33 -4.63 -14.47 0.48
CA ALA A 33 -5.95 -14.17 -0.10
C ALA A 33 -6.11 -14.67 -1.55
N GLY A 34 -5.08 -15.29 -2.13
CA GLY A 34 -5.09 -15.80 -3.51
C GLY A 34 -5.10 -14.70 -4.57
N LEU A 35 -4.57 -13.52 -4.26
CA LEU A 35 -4.46 -12.41 -5.19
C LEU A 35 -3.09 -12.36 -5.85
N THR A 36 -3.07 -12.12 -7.16
CA THR A 36 -1.87 -11.70 -7.88
C THR A 36 -1.54 -10.23 -7.59
N GLY A 37 -0.34 -9.77 -7.96
CA GLY A 37 0.05 -8.36 -7.82
C GLY A 37 -0.83 -7.40 -8.62
N THR A 38 -1.27 -7.82 -9.82
CA THR A 38 -2.18 -7.03 -10.66
C THR A 38 -3.58 -6.96 -10.07
N GLU A 39 -4.15 -8.09 -9.60
CA GLU A 39 -5.44 -8.10 -8.91
C GLU A 39 -5.43 -7.23 -7.65
N ALA A 40 -4.37 -7.35 -6.84
CA ALA A 40 -4.20 -6.50 -5.66
C ALA A 40 -4.13 -5.01 -6.02
N SER A 41 -3.48 -4.67 -7.15
CA SER A 41 -3.41 -3.30 -7.65
C SER A 41 -4.77 -2.78 -8.09
N VAL A 42 -5.57 -3.60 -8.79
CA VAL A 42 -6.94 -3.25 -9.22
C VAL A 42 -7.83 -2.96 -8.01
N ILE A 43 -7.88 -3.89 -7.03
CA ILE A 43 -8.70 -3.70 -5.83
C ILE A 43 -8.23 -2.50 -5.00
N HIS A 44 -6.92 -2.32 -4.85
CA HIS A 44 -6.35 -1.18 -4.11
C HIS A 44 -6.66 0.15 -4.79
N ASN A 45 -6.60 0.18 -6.12
CA ASN A 45 -6.97 1.35 -6.92
C ASN A 45 -8.42 1.78 -6.66
N ALA A 46 -9.35 0.81 -6.65
CA ALA A 46 -10.76 1.06 -6.35
C ALA A 46 -10.98 1.51 -4.89
N TRP A 47 -10.29 0.89 -3.93
CA TRP A 47 -10.33 1.26 -2.52
C TRP A 47 -9.86 2.70 -2.28
N LEU A 48 -8.89 3.19 -3.07
CA LEU A 48 -8.39 4.56 -3.05
C LEU A 48 -9.29 5.56 -3.82
N GLY A 49 -10.24 5.09 -4.61
CA GLY A 49 -11.09 5.93 -5.46
C GLY A 49 -10.34 6.60 -6.62
N TYR A 50 -9.31 5.95 -7.14
CA TYR A 50 -8.51 6.47 -8.26
C TYR A 50 -9.12 6.12 -9.61
N GLU A 51 -8.64 6.86 -10.64
CA GLU A 51 -8.94 6.53 -12.03
C GLU A 51 -8.63 5.04 -12.30
N ARG A 52 -9.54 4.39 -13.03
CA ARG A 52 -9.48 2.97 -13.33
C ARG A 52 -8.08 2.54 -13.79
N ASP A 53 -7.56 1.48 -13.18
CA ASP A 53 -6.29 0.84 -13.52
C ASP A 53 -5.01 1.70 -13.36
N TRP A 54 -5.14 2.92 -12.81
CA TRP A 54 -4.00 3.82 -12.67
C TRP A 54 -2.82 3.19 -11.91
N LEU A 55 -3.09 2.52 -10.78
CA LEU A 55 -2.04 1.86 -10.00
C LEU A 55 -1.37 0.70 -10.75
N ALA A 56 -2.16 -0.12 -11.45
CA ALA A 56 -1.63 -1.25 -12.20
C ALA A 56 -0.75 -0.76 -13.36
N HIS A 57 -1.21 0.26 -14.10
CA HIS A 57 -0.41 0.91 -15.14
C HIS A 57 0.87 1.54 -14.60
N SER A 58 0.80 2.25 -13.47
CA SER A 58 1.97 2.86 -12.84
C SER A 58 3.03 1.85 -12.39
N ARG A 59 2.63 0.59 -12.23
CA ARG A 59 3.49 -0.55 -11.86
C ARG A 59 3.91 -1.40 -13.05
N GLY A 60 3.54 -1.01 -14.26
CA GLY A 60 3.95 -1.65 -15.51
C GLY A 60 3.13 -2.88 -15.89
N SER A 61 1.92 -3.06 -15.33
CA SER A 61 1.03 -4.15 -15.78
C SER A 61 0.64 -3.97 -17.23
N SER A 62 0.73 -5.05 -18.01
CA SER A 62 0.31 -5.07 -19.40
C SER A 62 -1.22 -5.10 -19.56
N PRO A 63 -1.77 -4.72 -20.72
CA PRO A 63 -3.20 -4.84 -20.98
C PRO A 63 -3.73 -6.26 -20.81
N GLU A 64 -2.95 -7.29 -21.16
CA GLU A 64 -3.30 -8.69 -21.02
C GLU A 64 -3.35 -9.13 -19.55
N GLU A 65 -2.40 -8.68 -18.74
CA GLU A 65 -2.39 -8.92 -17.29
C GLU A 65 -3.59 -8.27 -16.62
N LEU A 66 -3.94 -7.03 -17.02
CA LEU A 66 -5.13 -6.34 -16.53
C LEU A 66 -6.42 -7.07 -16.93
N ALA A 67 -6.57 -7.46 -18.19
CA ALA A 67 -7.76 -8.21 -18.63
C ALA A 67 -7.90 -9.52 -17.85
N THR A 68 -6.80 -10.23 -17.63
CA THR A 68 -6.76 -11.46 -16.83
C THR A 68 -7.17 -11.21 -15.38
N ALA A 69 -6.64 -10.15 -14.75
CA ALA A 69 -6.95 -9.78 -13.38
C ALA A 69 -8.43 -9.43 -13.22
N TRP A 70 -9.00 -8.60 -14.10
CA TRP A 70 -10.42 -8.26 -14.07
C TRP A 70 -11.32 -9.47 -14.26
N ALA A 71 -11.01 -10.36 -15.21
CA ALA A 71 -11.76 -11.59 -15.42
C ALA A 71 -11.71 -12.52 -14.19
N SER A 72 -10.55 -12.65 -13.57
CA SER A 72 -10.37 -13.45 -12.36
C SER A 72 -11.16 -12.87 -11.17
N LEU A 73 -11.08 -11.56 -10.95
CA LEU A 73 -11.84 -10.89 -9.89
C LEU A 73 -13.35 -11.02 -10.10
N ALA A 74 -13.83 -10.90 -11.34
CA ALA A 74 -15.24 -11.10 -11.68
C ALA A 74 -15.67 -12.55 -11.42
N ALA A 75 -14.88 -13.55 -11.80
CA ALA A 75 -15.13 -14.96 -11.52
C ALA A 75 -15.20 -15.27 -10.00
N ARG A 76 -14.55 -14.46 -9.19
CA ARG A 76 -14.58 -14.54 -7.71
C ARG A 76 -15.73 -13.74 -7.08
N GLY A 77 -16.56 -13.07 -7.88
CA GLY A 77 -17.67 -12.23 -7.39
C GLY A 77 -17.24 -10.91 -6.74
N LEU A 78 -16.02 -10.42 -7.06
CA LEU A 78 -15.45 -9.19 -6.51
C LEU A 78 -15.64 -7.96 -7.42
N VAL A 79 -16.32 -8.14 -8.55
CA VAL A 79 -16.60 -7.12 -9.57
C VAL A 79 -18.05 -7.19 -9.97
N ASP A 80 -18.71 -6.04 -10.09
CA ASP A 80 -20.04 -5.90 -10.65
C ASP A 80 -19.94 -5.50 -12.12
N GLY A 81 -20.79 -6.10 -12.97
CA GLY A 81 -20.85 -5.84 -14.40
C GLY A 81 -19.85 -6.65 -15.22
N ASP A 82 -19.60 -6.20 -16.45
CA ASP A 82 -18.66 -6.82 -17.37
C ASP A 82 -17.20 -6.54 -16.95
N PRO A 83 -16.29 -7.53 -17.00
CA PRO A 83 -14.89 -7.32 -16.59
C PRO A 83 -14.17 -6.18 -17.32
N THR A 84 -14.59 -5.82 -18.53
CA THR A 84 -13.96 -4.72 -19.29
C THR A 84 -14.44 -3.33 -18.86
N THR A 85 -15.64 -3.23 -18.30
CA THR A 85 -16.29 -1.95 -17.94
C THR A 85 -16.82 -1.91 -16.50
N GLY A 86 -16.82 -3.05 -15.82
CA GLY A 86 -17.33 -3.19 -14.46
C GLY A 86 -16.44 -2.54 -13.42
N GLU A 87 -16.92 -2.53 -12.19
CA GLU A 87 -16.27 -1.90 -11.04
C GLU A 87 -16.06 -2.92 -9.92
N VAL A 88 -15.02 -2.72 -9.12
CA VAL A 88 -14.81 -3.51 -7.90
C VAL A 88 -15.97 -3.22 -6.96
N ASN A 89 -16.66 -4.28 -6.52
CA ASN A 89 -17.83 -4.17 -5.67
C ASN A 89 -17.50 -4.10 -4.18
N ALA A 90 -18.53 -4.03 -3.34
CA ALA A 90 -18.39 -3.94 -1.89
C ALA A 90 -17.58 -5.10 -1.28
N ASP A 91 -17.70 -6.32 -1.83
CA ASP A 91 -16.95 -7.49 -1.35
C ASP A 91 -15.47 -7.39 -1.71
N GLY A 92 -15.14 -6.85 -2.89
CA GLY A 92 -13.77 -6.54 -3.29
C GLY A 92 -13.13 -5.47 -2.39
N ILE A 93 -13.87 -4.40 -2.11
CA ILE A 93 -13.43 -3.35 -1.17
C ILE A 93 -13.25 -3.93 0.25
N ALA A 94 -14.18 -4.74 0.72
CA ALA A 94 -14.09 -5.38 2.02
C ALA A 94 -12.91 -6.36 2.11
N LEU A 95 -12.60 -7.09 1.03
CA LEU A 95 -11.40 -7.94 0.97
C LEU A 95 -10.13 -7.10 1.13
N ARG A 96 -10.04 -5.97 0.42
CA ARG A 96 -8.88 -5.05 0.53
C ARG A 96 -8.75 -4.51 1.96
N GLN A 97 -9.86 -4.10 2.56
CA GLN A 97 -9.86 -3.58 3.93
C GLN A 97 -9.39 -4.66 4.93
N ARG A 98 -9.88 -5.89 4.83
CA ARG A 98 -9.42 -6.99 5.69
C ARG A 98 -7.93 -7.24 5.58
N ILE A 99 -7.36 -7.18 4.37
CA ILE A 99 -5.91 -7.33 4.18
C ILE A 99 -5.15 -6.19 4.87
N GLU A 100 -5.66 -4.96 4.84
CA GLU A 100 -5.06 -3.82 5.54
C GLU A 100 -5.14 -4.00 7.06
N ASP A 101 -6.32 -4.30 7.58
CA ASP A 101 -6.55 -4.50 9.00
C ASP A 101 -5.67 -5.63 9.58
N ASP A 102 -5.52 -6.73 8.85
CA ASP A 102 -4.64 -7.84 9.24
C ASP A 102 -3.16 -7.46 9.13
N THR A 103 -2.77 -6.67 8.13
CA THR A 103 -1.40 -6.14 8.01
C THR A 103 -1.08 -5.28 9.23
N ASP A 104 -1.94 -4.35 9.58
CA ASP A 104 -1.75 -3.46 10.73
C ASP A 104 -1.69 -4.25 12.03
N ARG A 105 -2.64 -5.16 12.25
CA ARG A 105 -2.67 -6.04 13.43
C ARG A 105 -1.38 -6.86 13.58
N LEU A 106 -0.87 -7.45 12.51
CA LEU A 106 0.34 -8.28 12.55
C LEU A 106 1.62 -7.45 12.69
N THR A 107 1.60 -6.19 12.31
CA THR A 107 2.76 -5.29 12.38
C THR A 107 2.72 -4.33 13.58
N THR A 108 1.71 -4.41 14.42
CA THR A 108 1.58 -3.62 15.66
C THR A 108 2.69 -3.92 16.66
N LEU A 109 3.20 -5.17 16.70
CA LEU A 109 4.22 -5.61 17.66
C LEU A 109 5.45 -4.69 17.73
N GLY A 110 5.90 -4.14 16.61
CA GLY A 110 7.05 -3.22 16.58
C GLY A 110 6.78 -1.94 17.38
N TRP A 111 5.57 -1.42 17.27
CA TRP A 111 5.13 -0.23 18.00
C TRP A 111 4.86 -0.51 19.48
N GLU A 112 4.33 -1.69 19.81
CA GLU A 112 4.16 -2.15 21.19
C GLU A 112 5.50 -2.26 21.91
N LEU A 113 6.52 -2.82 21.26
CA LEU A 113 7.88 -2.92 21.80
C LEU A 113 8.54 -1.54 21.98
N LEU A 114 8.26 -0.58 21.10
CA LEU A 114 8.72 0.79 21.22
C LEU A 114 8.05 1.52 22.38
N GLY A 115 6.79 1.22 22.63
CA GLY A 115 5.93 1.82 23.63
C GLY A 115 5.24 3.11 23.16
N GLU A 116 4.12 3.45 23.79
CA GLU A 116 3.24 4.55 23.35
C GLU A 116 3.96 5.90 23.31
N GLU A 117 4.71 6.24 24.36
CA GLU A 117 5.41 7.54 24.46
C GLU A 117 6.41 7.73 23.31
N ARG A 118 7.22 6.72 23.03
CA ARG A 118 8.24 6.80 21.96
C ARG A 118 7.60 6.75 20.57
N SER A 119 6.53 5.98 20.41
CA SER A 119 5.79 5.93 19.14
C SER A 119 5.16 7.29 18.83
N ARG A 120 4.57 7.95 19.81
CA ARG A 120 4.01 9.30 19.67
C ARG A 120 5.11 10.33 19.36
N TRP A 121 6.20 10.31 20.12
CA TRP A 121 7.35 11.18 19.84
C TRP A 121 7.89 10.98 18.41
N PHE A 122 7.99 9.72 17.95
CA PHE A 122 8.44 9.43 16.59
C PHE A 122 7.50 10.05 15.55
N ALA A 123 6.19 9.86 15.68
CA ALA A 123 5.21 10.44 14.76
C ALA A 123 5.31 11.97 14.73
N GLU A 124 5.31 12.63 15.89
CA GLU A 124 5.42 14.09 16.02
C GLU A 124 6.73 14.66 15.43
N ALA A 125 7.84 13.93 15.61
CA ALA A 125 9.15 14.36 15.11
C ALA A 125 9.31 14.18 13.60
N PHE A 126 8.66 13.15 13.03
CA PHE A 126 8.81 12.82 11.61
C PHE A 126 7.73 13.42 10.70
N GLU A 127 6.56 13.77 11.24
CA GLU A 127 5.48 14.36 10.44
C GLU A 127 5.91 15.65 9.70
N PRO A 128 6.52 16.66 10.33
CA PRO A 128 6.92 17.89 9.64
C PRO A 128 7.93 17.67 8.48
N PRO A 129 9.01 16.89 8.62
CA PRO A 129 9.89 16.57 7.50
C PRO A 129 9.19 15.73 6.41
N CYS A 130 8.25 14.85 6.75
CA CYS A 130 7.47 14.11 5.76
C CYS A 130 6.58 15.04 4.93
N GLU A 131 5.93 16.02 5.53
CA GLU A 131 5.17 17.06 4.84
C GLU A 131 6.03 17.84 3.82
N GLN A 132 7.26 18.20 4.21
CA GLN A 132 8.20 18.87 3.31
C GLN A 132 8.61 17.98 2.13
N LEU A 133 8.81 16.67 2.38
CA LEU A 133 9.13 15.71 1.33
C LEU A 133 7.96 15.50 0.37
N LEU A 134 6.73 15.43 0.88
CA LEU A 134 5.52 15.35 0.05
C LEU A 134 5.38 16.59 -0.85
N ALA A 135 5.54 17.78 -0.30
CA ALA A 135 5.52 19.02 -1.08
C ALA A 135 6.59 19.03 -2.18
N ARG A 136 7.77 18.47 -1.90
CA ARG A 136 8.83 18.30 -2.90
C ARG A 136 8.43 17.33 -4.01
N VAL A 137 7.82 16.20 -3.66
CA VAL A 137 7.34 15.21 -4.63
C VAL A 137 6.26 15.81 -5.53
N ASP A 138 5.36 16.64 -5.00
CA ASP A 138 4.34 17.34 -5.79
C ASP A 138 4.93 18.22 -6.89
N ILE A 139 6.03 18.90 -6.59
CA ILE A 139 6.75 19.74 -7.55
C ILE A 139 7.45 18.91 -8.63
N THR A 140 8.02 17.77 -8.25
CA THR A 140 8.93 17.00 -9.13
C THR A 140 8.25 15.88 -9.91
N ALA A 141 7.24 15.24 -9.35
CA ALA A 141 6.58 14.06 -9.92
C ALA A 141 5.04 14.18 -10.01
N GLY A 142 4.48 15.27 -9.50
CA GLY A 142 3.06 15.55 -9.51
C GLY A 142 2.28 14.92 -8.35
N PRO A 143 1.04 15.40 -8.12
CA PRO A 143 0.24 15.06 -6.94
C PRO A 143 -0.22 13.61 -6.88
N ASN A 144 -0.23 12.89 -8.00
CA ASN A 144 -0.68 11.50 -8.08
C ASN A 144 0.43 10.49 -7.81
N TYR A 145 1.67 10.92 -7.61
CA TYR A 145 2.79 10.00 -7.45
C TYR A 145 2.80 9.25 -6.11
N GLN A 146 2.33 9.89 -5.05
CA GLN A 146 2.25 9.30 -3.70
C GLN A 146 0.79 9.28 -3.18
N PRO A 147 -0.08 8.56 -3.86
CA PRO A 147 -1.51 8.66 -3.59
C PRO A 147 -1.90 8.22 -2.18
N ALA A 148 -1.34 7.12 -1.67
CA ALA A 148 -1.67 6.61 -0.35
C ALA A 148 -1.31 7.56 0.81
N SER A 149 -0.33 8.44 0.61
CA SER A 149 0.09 9.43 1.61
C SER A 149 -0.82 10.65 1.68
N ARG A 150 -1.74 10.83 0.73
CA ARG A 150 -2.57 12.03 0.57
C ARG A 150 -4.02 11.86 1.00
N LEU A 151 -4.44 10.63 1.24
CA LEU A 151 -5.81 10.28 1.61
C LEU A 151 -6.01 10.31 3.12
N ARG A 152 -5.81 11.47 3.72
CA ARG A 152 -6.07 11.63 5.15
C ARG A 152 -6.75 12.93 5.47
#